data_3c056caa791d317a3118bdfcef3e5bcd
#
_entry.id   3c056caa791d317a3118bdfcef3e5bcd
#
_cell.length_a   1.000
_cell.length_b   1.000
_cell.length_c   1.000
_cell.angle_alpha   90.00
_cell.angle_beta   90.00
_cell.angle_gamma   90.00
#
_symmetry.space_group_name_H-M   'P 1'
#
loop_
_entity.id
_entity.type
_entity.pdbx_description
1 polymer ?
#
loop_
_entity_poly.entity_id
_entity_poly.type
_entity_poly.pdbx_seq_one_letter_code
_entity_poly.pdbx_strand_id
1 'polypeptide(L)'
;MKVTVLMENVTPSARFAARHGLSLFLESQGARILFDVGPDEFFLENALAVGVDVRSAHAVVISHGHSDHGGGLRAYLDATSKLLAPAPIYVNEHAFEPHAAGTPEHHRIIGLDPAL
;
A
#
# COMPACT_ATOMS: atom_id res chain seq x y z
N MET A 1 -14.49 -14.79 -1.70
CA MET A 1 -13.61 -13.59 -1.65
C MET A 1 -12.64 -13.61 -2.84
N LYS A 2 -12.45 -12.46 -3.46
CA LYS A 2 -11.45 -12.29 -4.51
C LYS A 2 -10.28 -11.49 -3.95
N VAL A 3 -9.06 -11.97 -4.17
CA VAL A 3 -7.82 -11.28 -3.78
C VAL A 3 -7.04 -10.97 -5.06
N THR A 4 -6.77 -9.70 -5.30
CA THR A 4 -5.91 -9.27 -6.40
C THR A 4 -4.61 -8.74 -5.81
N VAL A 5 -3.48 -9.32 -6.21
CA VAL A 5 -2.16 -8.87 -5.77
C VAL A 5 -1.76 -7.69 -6.63
N LEU A 6 -1.58 -6.53 -6.01
CA LEU A 6 -1.15 -5.29 -6.68
C LEU A 6 0.35 -5.05 -6.56
N MET A 7 0.98 -5.61 -5.53
CA MET A 7 2.42 -5.53 -5.32
C MET A 7 2.92 -6.72 -4.53
N GLU A 8 3.99 -7.33 -4.99
CA GLU A 8 4.78 -8.29 -4.23
C GLU A 8 6.21 -8.34 -4.79
N ASN A 9 7.08 -9.10 -4.15
CA ASN A 9 8.52 -9.14 -4.46
C ASN A 9 8.85 -9.66 -5.86
N VAL A 10 7.98 -10.48 -6.44
CA VAL A 10 8.15 -11.08 -7.76
C VAL A 10 6.90 -10.90 -8.60
N THR A 11 7.07 -10.95 -9.92
CA THR A 11 5.95 -10.87 -10.86
C THR A 11 6.07 -11.95 -11.93
N PRO A 12 4.94 -12.55 -12.38
CA PRO A 12 4.95 -13.53 -13.46
C PRO A 12 5.09 -12.89 -14.85
N SER A 13 5.02 -11.59 -14.97
CA SER A 13 5.00 -10.89 -16.25
C SER A 13 5.73 -9.55 -16.17
N ALA A 14 6.47 -9.20 -17.23
CA ALA A 14 7.16 -7.90 -17.35
C ALA A 14 6.16 -6.72 -17.46
N ARG A 15 4.89 -6.98 -17.63
CA ARG A 15 3.82 -5.99 -17.67
C ARG A 15 3.53 -5.38 -16.28
N PHE A 16 3.98 -6.02 -15.20
CA PHE A 16 3.81 -5.57 -13.83
C PHE A 16 5.14 -5.18 -13.19
N ALA A 17 5.10 -4.19 -12.32
CA ALA A 17 6.24 -3.86 -11.47
C ALA A 17 6.28 -4.81 -10.26
N ALA A 18 7.48 -5.26 -9.87
CA ALA A 18 7.73 -5.99 -8.64
C ALA A 18 8.65 -5.17 -7.75
N ARG A 19 8.32 -5.09 -6.47
CA ARG A 19 9.10 -4.40 -5.44
C ARG A 19 9.04 -5.21 -4.16
N HIS A 20 10.05 -5.09 -3.32
CA HIS A 20 9.96 -5.64 -1.97
C HIS A 20 8.82 -4.94 -1.23
N GLY A 21 7.78 -5.68 -0.92
CA GLY A 21 6.60 -5.14 -0.27
C GLY A 21 5.31 -5.87 -0.64
N LEU A 22 4.19 -5.32 -0.19
CA LEU A 22 2.89 -5.95 -0.38
C LEU A 22 1.81 -4.90 -0.62
N SER A 23 0.90 -5.21 -1.56
CA SER A 23 -0.39 -4.52 -1.70
C SER A 23 -1.41 -5.50 -2.26
N LEU A 24 -2.55 -5.60 -1.61
CA LEU A 24 -3.63 -6.50 -1.99
C LEU A 24 -4.95 -5.71 -2.12
N PHE A 25 -5.76 -6.07 -3.10
CA PHE A 25 -7.13 -5.58 -3.21
C PHE A 25 -8.09 -6.72 -2.95
N LEU A 26 -8.87 -6.59 -1.88
CA LEU A 26 -9.75 -7.63 -1.38
C LEU A 26 -11.20 -7.28 -1.70
N GLU A 27 -11.94 -8.23 -2.27
CA GLU A 27 -13.35 -8.04 -2.63
C GLU A 27 -14.16 -9.21 -2.07
N SER A 28 -15.19 -8.91 -1.27
CA SER A 28 -16.07 -9.94 -0.71
C SER A 28 -17.44 -9.33 -0.41
N GLN A 29 -18.49 -9.95 -0.94
CA GLN A 29 -19.89 -9.57 -0.66
C GLN A 29 -20.16 -8.08 -0.86
N GLY A 30 -19.60 -7.50 -1.92
CA GLY A 30 -19.75 -6.09 -2.24
C GLY A 30 -18.82 -5.14 -1.47
N ALA A 31 -18.07 -5.62 -0.50
CA ALA A 31 -17.04 -4.82 0.19
C ALA A 31 -15.71 -4.89 -0.54
N ARG A 32 -14.99 -3.78 -0.58
CA ARG A 32 -13.68 -3.65 -1.22
C ARG A 32 -12.70 -3.01 -0.24
N ILE A 33 -11.58 -3.67 -0.01
CA ILE A 33 -10.55 -3.21 0.93
C ILE A 33 -9.20 -3.19 0.20
N LEU A 34 -8.50 -2.07 0.30
CA LEU A 34 -7.10 -1.98 -0.08
C LEU A 34 -6.25 -2.30 1.16
N PHE A 35 -5.51 -3.40 1.09
CA PHE A 35 -4.67 -3.88 2.20
C PHE A 35 -3.21 -3.69 1.84
N ASP A 36 -2.52 -2.81 2.55
CA ASP A 36 -1.17 -2.32 2.26
C ASP A 36 -1.06 -1.68 0.87
N VAL A 37 -0.04 -0.89 0.67
CA VAL A 37 0.12 -0.07 -0.54
C VAL A 37 1.53 -0.17 -1.14
N GLY A 38 2.32 -1.15 -0.70
CA GLY A 38 3.68 -1.32 -1.18
C GLY A 38 4.63 -0.19 -0.76
N PRO A 39 5.84 -0.16 -1.34
CA PRO A 39 6.85 0.83 -0.96
C PRO A 39 6.69 2.18 -1.65
N ASP A 40 5.96 2.23 -2.77
CA ASP A 40 5.90 3.40 -3.64
C ASP A 40 4.60 3.40 -4.49
N GLU A 41 4.55 4.22 -5.53
CA GLU A 41 3.40 4.40 -6.41
C GLU A 41 3.13 3.22 -7.36
N PHE A 42 4.01 2.26 -7.49
CA PHE A 42 3.87 1.22 -8.51
C PHE A 42 2.69 0.28 -8.31
N PHE A 43 2.17 0.15 -7.08
CA PHE A 43 0.92 -0.59 -6.88
C PHE A 43 -0.25 0.02 -7.67
N LEU A 44 -0.26 1.34 -7.87
CA LEU A 44 -1.26 2.02 -8.68
C LEU A 44 -1.13 1.67 -10.16
N GLU A 45 0.09 1.57 -10.67
CA GLU A 45 0.33 1.15 -12.05
C GLU A 45 -0.13 -0.30 -12.26
N ASN A 46 0.18 -1.18 -11.33
CA ASN A 46 -0.27 -2.56 -11.37
C ASN A 46 -1.79 -2.67 -11.30
N ALA A 47 -2.44 -1.85 -10.47
CA ALA A 47 -3.90 -1.80 -10.39
C ALA A 47 -4.52 -1.43 -11.73
N LEU A 48 -4.00 -0.41 -12.42
CA LEU A 48 -4.46 -0.05 -13.75
C LEU A 48 -4.29 -1.20 -14.74
N ALA A 49 -3.16 -1.90 -14.69
CA ALA A 49 -2.87 -3.01 -15.61
C ALA A 49 -3.83 -4.19 -15.45
N VAL A 50 -4.34 -4.44 -14.23
CA VAL A 50 -5.29 -5.54 -13.96
C VAL A 50 -6.75 -5.07 -13.91
N GLY A 51 -7.02 -3.79 -14.13
CA GLY A 51 -8.38 -3.26 -14.16
C GLY A 51 -9.01 -3.06 -12.77
N VAL A 52 -8.19 -2.85 -11.73
CA VAL A 52 -8.66 -2.54 -10.38
C VAL A 52 -8.65 -1.03 -10.16
N ASP A 53 -9.77 -0.48 -9.74
CA ASP A 53 -9.87 0.93 -9.33
C ASP A 53 -9.73 1.02 -7.81
N VAL A 54 -8.53 1.35 -7.32
CA VAL A 54 -8.26 1.47 -5.89
C VAL A 54 -9.06 2.60 -5.23
N ARG A 55 -9.53 3.58 -6.01
CA ARG A 55 -10.39 4.67 -5.49
C ARG A 55 -11.77 4.16 -5.08
N SER A 56 -12.15 2.97 -5.55
CA SER A 56 -13.42 2.34 -5.19
C SER A 56 -13.36 1.60 -3.86
N ALA A 57 -12.21 1.55 -3.19
CA ALA A 57 -12.09 0.89 -1.89
C ALA A 57 -13.00 1.55 -0.85
N HIS A 58 -13.65 0.74 -0.03
CA HIS A 58 -14.46 1.20 1.09
C HIS A 58 -13.62 1.48 2.34
N ALA A 59 -12.45 0.87 2.41
CA ALA A 59 -11.49 1.06 3.50
C ALA A 59 -10.08 0.75 3.02
N VAL A 60 -9.10 1.35 3.66
CA VAL A 60 -7.68 1.06 3.49
C VAL A 60 -7.15 0.57 4.83
N VAL A 61 -6.39 -0.51 4.83
CA VAL A 61 -5.78 -1.06 6.04
C VAL A 61 -4.27 -1.15 5.81
N ILE A 62 -3.49 -0.54 6.70
CA ILE A 62 -2.03 -0.66 6.70
C ILE A 62 -1.64 -1.61 7.83
N SER A 63 -1.02 -2.72 7.47
CA SER A 63 -0.75 -3.82 8.39
C SER A 63 0.24 -3.43 9.49
N HIS A 64 1.25 -2.66 9.15
CA HIS A 64 2.28 -2.19 10.09
C HIS A 64 3.07 -1.02 9.48
N GLY A 65 3.94 -0.40 10.29
CA GLY A 65 4.60 0.86 9.95
C GLY A 65 5.89 0.75 9.15
N HIS A 66 6.09 -0.31 8.36
CA HIS A 66 7.25 -0.43 7.49
C HIS A 66 6.98 0.12 6.09
N SER A 67 7.99 0.72 5.49
CA SER A 67 7.87 1.42 4.20
C SER A 67 7.49 0.51 3.05
N ASP A 68 7.85 -0.77 3.09
CA ASP A 68 7.51 -1.75 2.06
C ASP A 68 6.03 -2.14 2.05
N HIS A 69 5.28 -1.74 3.08
CA HIS A 69 3.83 -1.96 3.18
C HIS A 69 3.00 -0.68 3.15
N GLY A 70 3.53 0.40 3.70
CA GLY A 70 2.83 1.69 3.77
C GLY A 70 3.45 2.82 2.97
N GLY A 71 4.60 2.59 2.33
CA GLY A 71 5.33 3.64 1.62
C GLY A 71 4.56 4.26 0.45
N GLY A 72 3.65 3.52 -0.17
CA GLY A 72 2.79 4.02 -1.24
C GLY A 72 1.62 4.89 -0.77
N LEU A 73 1.45 5.12 0.53
CA LEU A 73 0.31 5.84 1.08
C LEU A 73 0.21 7.27 0.55
N ARG A 74 1.34 7.96 0.37
CA ARG A 74 1.37 9.30 -0.25
C ARG A 74 0.76 9.26 -1.64
N ALA A 75 1.16 8.30 -2.47
CA ALA A 75 0.63 8.15 -3.82
C ALA A 75 -0.88 7.85 -3.80
N TYR A 76 -1.34 7.02 -2.86
CA TYR A 76 -2.76 6.75 -2.68
C TYR A 76 -3.53 8.02 -2.29
N LEU A 77 -3.03 8.79 -1.34
CA LEU A 77 -3.66 10.04 -0.91
C LEU A 77 -3.75 11.04 -2.07
N ASP A 78 -2.69 11.18 -2.86
CA ASP A 78 -2.69 12.06 -4.03
C ASP A 78 -3.70 11.58 -5.08
N ALA A 79 -3.76 10.27 -5.35
CA ALA A 79 -4.69 9.69 -6.31
C ALA A 79 -6.17 9.83 -5.91
N THR A 80 -6.44 9.96 -4.61
CA THR A 80 -7.81 10.05 -4.06
C THR A 80 -8.17 11.44 -3.54
N SER A 81 -7.29 12.42 -3.69
CA SER A 81 -7.43 13.77 -3.10
C SER A 81 -8.70 14.51 -3.52
N LYS A 82 -9.30 14.16 -4.67
CA LYS A 82 -10.50 14.81 -5.19
C LYS A 82 -11.79 14.04 -4.92
N LEU A 83 -11.74 12.92 -4.21
CA LEU A 83 -12.93 12.17 -3.85
C LEU A 83 -13.74 12.94 -2.80
N LEU A 84 -15.07 12.98 -2.99
CA LEU A 84 -15.98 13.64 -2.05
C LEU A 84 -16.12 12.86 -0.74
N ALA A 85 -15.99 11.53 -0.81
CA ALA A 85 -16.10 10.64 0.35
C ALA A 85 -14.90 9.68 0.34
N PRO A 86 -13.72 10.12 0.81
CA PRO A 86 -12.55 9.26 0.83
C PRO A 86 -12.74 8.09 1.80
N ALA A 87 -12.14 6.95 1.47
CA ALA A 87 -12.19 5.77 2.34
C ALA A 87 -11.42 6.04 3.64
N PRO A 88 -11.92 5.55 4.78
CA PRO A 88 -11.15 5.60 6.01
C PRO A 88 -9.89 4.75 5.89
N ILE A 89 -8.82 5.21 6.54
CA ILE A 89 -7.54 4.51 6.56
C ILE A 89 -7.28 4.05 7.99
N TYR A 90 -7.17 2.73 8.15
CA TYR A 90 -6.92 2.10 9.44
C TYR A 90 -5.45 1.76 9.57
N VAL A 91 -4.80 2.31 10.58
CA VAL A 91 -3.38 2.06 10.88
C VAL A 91 -3.22 1.76 12.36
N ASN A 92 -2.15 1.03 12.69
CA ASN A 92 -1.77 0.85 14.10
C ASN A 92 -1.29 2.20 14.67
N GLU A 93 -1.55 2.44 15.95
CA GLU A 93 -1.14 3.68 16.63
C GLU A 93 0.38 3.92 16.58
N HIS A 94 1.19 2.86 16.44
CA HIS A 94 2.65 2.94 16.36
C HIS A 94 3.19 2.95 14.93
N ALA A 95 2.31 3.00 13.89
CA ALA A 95 2.72 2.86 12.49
C ALA A 95 3.67 3.99 12.04
N PHE A 96 3.55 5.17 12.62
CA PHE A 96 4.35 6.34 12.25
C PHE A 96 5.53 6.58 13.19
N GLU A 97 5.78 5.69 14.14
CA GLU A 97 6.99 5.75 14.93
C GLU A 97 8.22 5.38 14.09
N PRO A 98 9.41 5.88 14.45
CA PRO A 98 10.63 5.51 13.72
C PRO A 98 10.89 4.01 13.74
N HIS A 99 11.16 3.45 12.59
CA HIS A 99 11.54 2.04 12.43
C HIS A 99 12.85 1.98 11.66
N ALA A 100 13.73 1.06 12.04
CA ALA A 100 15.03 0.87 11.41
C ALA A 100 15.35 -0.61 11.22
N ALA A 101 16.16 -0.92 10.22
CA ALA A 101 16.68 -2.26 9.94
C ALA A 101 18.20 -2.20 9.79
N GLY A 102 18.85 -3.35 9.99
CA GLY A 102 20.29 -3.48 9.90
C GLY A 102 20.96 -3.51 11.28
N THR A 103 22.28 -3.26 11.30
CA THR A 103 23.07 -3.24 12.52
C THR A 103 23.17 -1.81 13.08
N PRO A 104 23.61 -1.63 14.36
CA PRO A 104 23.83 -0.28 14.89
C PRO A 104 24.79 0.58 14.06
N GLU A 105 25.74 -0.03 13.38
CA GLU A 105 26.71 0.67 12.53
C GLU A 105 26.19 0.92 11.12
N HIS A 106 25.24 0.12 10.64
CA HIS A 106 24.74 0.13 9.26
C HIS A 106 23.20 0.02 9.23
N HIS A 107 22.52 0.75 10.11
CA HIS A 107 21.06 0.79 10.11
C HIS A 107 20.53 1.72 9.03
N ARG A 108 19.31 1.45 8.57
CA ARG A 108 18.54 2.31 7.67
C ARG A 108 17.13 2.52 8.23
N ILE A 109 16.55 3.67 7.93
CA ILE A 109 15.17 3.95 8.31
C ILE A 109 14.23 3.23 7.34
N ILE A 110 13.32 2.44 7.88
CA ILE A 110 12.33 1.67 7.11
C ILE A 110 10.88 2.02 7.50
N GLY A 111 10.69 3.06 8.31
CA GLY A 111 9.38 3.50 8.76
C GLY A 111 8.66 4.37 7.74
N LEU A 112 7.43 4.74 8.08
CA LEU A 112 6.61 5.65 7.28
C LEU A 112 6.96 7.10 7.59
N ASP A 113 6.69 7.97 6.60
CA ASP A 113 6.85 9.41 6.77
C ASP A 113 5.83 9.93 7.79
N PRO A 114 6.26 10.51 8.93
CA PRO A 114 5.33 11.03 9.94
C PRO A 114 4.46 12.20 9.44
N ALA A 115 4.82 12.82 8.30
CA ALA A 115 4.04 13.91 7.71
C ALA A 115 2.81 13.43 6.93
N LEU A 116 2.63 12.14 6.78
CA LEU A 116 1.46 11.59 6.07
C LEU A 116 0.16 11.82 6.84
#